data_3a1fd5915002b48ba37fb69002481461
#
_entry.id   3a1fd5915002b48ba37fb69002481461
#
_cell.length_a   1.000
_cell.length_b   1.000
_cell.length_c   1.000
_cell.angle_alpha   90.00
_cell.angle_beta   90.00
_cell.angle_gamma   90.00
#
_symmetry.space_group_name_H-M   'P 1'
#
loop_
_entity.id
_entity.type
_entity.pdbx_description
1 polymer ?
#
loop_
_entity_poly.entity_id
_entity_poly.type
_entity_poly.pdbx_seq_one_letter_code
_entity_poly.pdbx_strand_id
1 'polypeptide(L)'
;MARWLTDAFGKSVPPPIAPPDHYPPDDVAAMLREIGAALVECSQPIQLVEQRLLVIAARYTTEPVQVAVLPTMLFIQIGTATHQMESSVQISGLFDMAARIDEIAAQAAAGAISPQDAVAAV
;
A
#
# COMPACT_ATOMS: atom_id res chain seq x y z
N MET A 1 -6.72 -19.94 -4.81
CA MET A 1 -6.33 -18.56 -4.80
C MET A 1 -6.25 -18.01 -3.40
N ALA A 2 -5.36 -17.22 -3.12
CA ALA A 2 -5.20 -16.27 -2.02
C ALA A 2 -5.85 -16.64 -0.67
N ARG A 3 -5.81 -17.91 -0.31
CA ARG A 3 -6.30 -18.37 0.98
C ARG A 3 -5.58 -17.65 2.13
N TRP A 4 -4.29 -17.41 1.92
CA TRP A 4 -3.48 -16.67 2.86
C TRP A 4 -3.93 -15.21 3.03
N LEU A 5 -4.50 -14.59 1.98
CA LEU A 5 -5.05 -13.23 2.10
C LEU A 5 -6.29 -13.21 2.99
N THR A 6 -7.17 -14.22 2.86
CA THR A 6 -8.32 -14.35 3.73
C THR A 6 -7.89 -14.53 5.17
N ASP A 7 -6.90 -15.39 5.43
CA ASP A 7 -6.37 -15.61 6.77
C ASP A 7 -5.73 -14.36 7.34
N ALA A 8 -4.97 -13.63 6.52
CA ALA A 8 -4.27 -12.41 6.96
C ALA A 8 -5.24 -11.29 7.36
N PHE A 9 -6.40 -11.18 6.71
CA PHE A 9 -7.35 -10.10 6.96
C PHE A 9 -8.62 -10.56 7.67
N GLY A 10 -8.77 -11.86 7.94
CA GLY A 10 -9.89 -12.42 8.69
C GLY A 10 -11.24 -12.29 8.01
N LYS A 11 -11.28 -12.09 6.72
CA LYS A 11 -12.52 -11.96 5.94
C LYS A 11 -12.30 -12.37 4.49
N SER A 12 -13.40 -12.62 3.77
CA SER A 12 -13.33 -12.90 2.35
C SER A 12 -12.66 -11.80 1.58
N VAL A 13 -11.78 -12.19 0.66
CA VAL A 13 -11.02 -11.26 -0.17
C VAL A 13 -11.64 -11.27 -1.57
N PRO A 14 -12.09 -10.12 -2.10
CA PRO A 14 -12.61 -10.07 -3.46
C PRO A 14 -11.51 -10.36 -4.48
N PRO A 15 -11.86 -10.86 -5.67
CA PRO A 15 -10.88 -11.08 -6.73
C PRO A 15 -10.27 -9.75 -7.18
N PRO A 16 -9.03 -9.75 -7.69
CA PRO A 16 -8.42 -8.55 -8.25
C PRO A 16 -9.25 -8.03 -9.44
N ILE A 17 -9.34 -6.72 -9.56
CA ILE A 17 -10.08 -6.08 -10.66
C ILE A 17 -9.27 -6.05 -11.96
N ALA A 18 -7.95 -6.30 -11.89
CA ALA A 18 -7.08 -6.35 -13.05
C ALA A 18 -5.89 -7.27 -12.77
N PRO A 19 -5.27 -7.87 -13.79
CA PRO A 19 -4.06 -8.68 -13.61
C PRO A 19 -2.87 -7.80 -13.18
N PRO A 20 -1.81 -8.42 -12.63
CA PRO A 20 -0.56 -7.70 -12.39
C PRO A 20 -0.04 -7.05 -13.68
N ASP A 21 0.67 -5.94 -13.54
CA ASP A 21 1.26 -5.16 -14.64
C ASP A 21 0.22 -4.49 -15.56
N HIS A 22 -1.05 -4.47 -15.15
CA HIS A 22 -2.09 -3.76 -15.89
C HIS A 22 -1.92 -2.24 -15.79
N TYR A 23 -1.50 -1.75 -14.62
CA TYR A 23 -1.35 -0.31 -14.37
C TYR A 23 0.09 0.14 -14.58
N PRO A 24 0.31 1.41 -14.99
CA PRO A 24 1.66 1.95 -15.11
C PRO A 24 2.43 1.88 -13.78
N PRO A 25 3.74 1.59 -13.80
CA PRO A 25 4.54 1.52 -12.58
C PRO A 25 4.50 2.80 -11.73
N ASP A 26 4.43 3.97 -12.37
CA ASP A 26 4.35 5.24 -11.66
C ASP A 26 3.07 5.35 -10.83
N ASP A 27 1.95 4.85 -11.35
CA ASP A 27 0.68 4.86 -10.62
C ASP A 27 0.72 3.89 -9.43
N VAL A 28 1.32 2.72 -9.62
CA VAL A 28 1.51 1.75 -8.54
C VAL A 28 2.41 2.33 -7.46
N ALA A 29 3.51 2.98 -7.85
CA ALA A 29 4.42 3.62 -6.90
C ALA A 29 3.73 4.74 -6.13
N ALA A 30 2.91 5.55 -6.79
CA ALA A 30 2.14 6.61 -6.13
C ALA A 30 1.20 6.04 -5.09
N MET A 31 0.49 4.95 -5.42
CA MET A 31 -0.39 4.26 -4.49
C MET A 31 0.38 3.76 -3.27
N LEU A 32 1.51 3.09 -3.48
CA LEU A 32 2.32 2.56 -2.39
C LEU A 32 2.85 3.67 -1.49
N ARG A 33 3.29 4.79 -2.06
CA ARG A 33 3.76 5.94 -1.28
C ARG A 33 2.65 6.52 -0.42
N GLU A 34 1.49 6.75 -0.99
CA GLU A 34 0.37 7.35 -0.26
C GLU A 34 -0.14 6.43 0.87
N ILE A 35 -0.32 5.16 0.56
CA ILE A 35 -0.74 4.18 1.59
C ILE A 35 0.35 4.06 2.66
N GLY A 36 1.61 3.95 2.27
CA GLY A 36 2.72 3.82 3.20
C GLY A 36 2.85 5.03 4.12
N ALA A 37 2.78 6.23 3.57
CA ALA A 37 2.83 7.46 4.36
C ALA A 37 1.67 7.53 5.37
N ALA A 38 0.47 7.18 4.94
CA ALA A 38 -0.69 7.19 5.83
C ALA A 38 -0.57 6.14 6.95
N LEU A 39 -0.04 4.96 6.65
CA LEU A 39 0.20 3.93 7.66
C LEU A 39 1.22 4.39 8.70
N VAL A 40 2.29 5.05 8.26
CA VAL A 40 3.30 5.62 9.17
C VAL A 40 2.67 6.73 10.03
N GLU A 41 1.87 7.59 9.43
CA GLU A 41 1.17 8.65 10.18
C GLU A 41 0.19 8.09 11.22
N CYS A 42 -0.37 6.90 10.97
CA CYS A 42 -1.22 6.21 11.93
C CYS A 42 -0.41 5.44 12.98
N SER A 43 0.88 5.68 13.06
CA SER A 43 1.77 5.07 14.06
C SER A 43 1.87 3.55 13.96
N GLN A 44 1.69 2.99 12.77
CA GLN A 44 1.91 1.56 12.58
C GLN A 44 3.40 1.23 12.66
N PRO A 45 3.78 0.05 13.18
CA PRO A 45 5.18 -0.36 13.23
C PRO A 45 5.80 -0.37 11.82
N ILE A 46 7.00 0.16 11.69
CA ILE A 46 7.69 0.28 10.39
C ILE A 46 7.78 -1.06 9.67
N GLN A 47 8.13 -2.12 10.39
CA GLN A 47 8.25 -3.45 9.78
C GLN A 47 6.92 -3.94 9.24
N LEU A 48 5.82 -3.66 9.93
CA LEU A 48 4.50 -4.02 9.47
C LEU A 48 4.11 -3.23 8.22
N VAL A 49 4.45 -1.93 8.19
CA VAL A 49 4.20 -1.09 7.01
C VAL A 49 4.94 -1.65 5.80
N GLU A 50 6.22 -2.00 5.95
CA GLU A 50 7.00 -2.59 4.87
C GLU A 50 6.37 -3.89 4.36
N GLN A 51 5.98 -4.78 5.26
CA GLN A 51 5.34 -6.04 4.88
C GLN A 51 4.02 -5.82 4.13
N ARG A 52 3.20 -4.90 4.64
CA ARG A 52 1.92 -4.60 4.01
C ARG A 52 2.10 -4.02 2.61
N LEU A 53 3.07 -3.13 2.43
CA LEU A 53 3.35 -2.56 1.11
C LEU A 53 3.85 -3.61 0.13
N LEU A 54 4.67 -4.55 0.57
CA LEU A 54 5.14 -5.63 -0.30
C LEU A 54 4.00 -6.57 -0.72
N VAL A 55 3.09 -6.89 0.19
CA VAL A 55 1.90 -7.68 -0.15
C VAL A 55 1.03 -6.96 -1.18
N ILE A 56 0.82 -5.66 -0.99
CA ILE A 56 0.07 -4.85 -1.94
C ILE A 56 0.77 -4.83 -3.30
N ALA A 57 2.07 -4.56 -3.32
CA ALA A 57 2.83 -4.45 -4.56
C ALA A 57 2.74 -5.71 -5.41
N ALA A 58 2.74 -6.89 -4.78
CA ALA A 58 2.66 -8.17 -5.48
C ALA A 58 1.36 -8.35 -6.28
N ARG A 59 0.32 -7.58 -5.95
CA ARG A 59 -0.95 -7.62 -6.68
C ARG A 59 -0.97 -6.77 -7.94
N TYR A 60 -0.07 -5.80 -8.03
CA TYR A 60 -0.11 -4.80 -9.09
C TYR A 60 1.08 -4.88 -10.04
N THR A 61 2.16 -5.54 -9.65
CA THR A 61 3.34 -5.67 -10.49
C THR A 61 4.04 -7.00 -10.28
N THR A 62 4.63 -7.55 -11.35
CA THR A 62 5.53 -8.70 -11.29
C THR A 62 6.99 -8.27 -11.18
N GLU A 63 7.29 -6.98 -11.32
CA GLU A 63 8.63 -6.45 -11.15
C GLU A 63 9.10 -6.58 -9.71
N PRO A 64 10.41 -6.74 -9.47
CA PRO A 64 10.95 -6.73 -8.11
C PRO A 64 10.65 -5.40 -7.42
N VAL A 65 10.14 -5.46 -6.20
CA VAL A 65 9.82 -4.27 -5.42
C VAL A 65 10.62 -4.28 -4.13
N GLN A 66 11.29 -3.18 -3.85
CA GLN A 66 11.98 -2.94 -2.58
C GLN A 66 11.35 -1.73 -1.90
N VAL A 67 11.14 -1.86 -0.60
CA VAL A 67 10.55 -0.82 0.22
C VAL A 67 11.44 -0.56 1.42
N ALA A 68 11.78 0.69 1.66
CA ALA A 68 12.48 1.12 2.86
C ALA A 68 11.64 2.20 3.54
N VAL A 69 11.19 1.93 4.75
CA VAL A 69 10.35 2.84 5.52
C VAL A 69 11.16 3.43 6.66
N LEU A 70 11.26 4.76 6.68
CA LEU A 70 11.88 5.52 7.75
C LEU A 70 10.81 6.41 8.40
N PRO A 71 11.03 6.91 9.62
CA PRO A 71 10.00 7.72 10.29
C PRO A 71 9.56 8.96 9.51
N THR A 72 10.45 9.54 8.69
CA THR A 72 10.17 10.77 7.94
C THR A 72 10.25 10.61 6.44
N MET A 73 10.54 9.40 5.94
CA MET A 73 10.84 9.21 4.53
C MET A 73 10.48 7.78 4.11
N LEU A 74 10.01 7.64 2.89
CA LEU A 74 9.62 6.36 2.32
C LEU A 74 10.27 6.21 0.95
N PHE A 75 10.98 5.11 0.74
CA PHE A 75 11.59 4.76 -0.54
C PHE A 75 10.90 3.54 -1.12
N ILE A 76 10.51 3.63 -2.38
CA ILE A 76 9.92 2.52 -3.11
C ILE A 76 10.69 2.37 -4.41
N GLN A 77 11.17 1.15 -4.67
CA GLN A 77 11.85 0.82 -5.92
C GLN A 77 11.07 -0.28 -6.62
N ILE A 78 10.61 0.01 -7.83
CA ILE A 78 9.92 -0.95 -8.69
C ILE A 78 10.82 -1.19 -9.90
N GLY A 79 11.33 -2.40 -10.04
CA GLY A 79 12.31 -2.70 -11.07
C GLY A 79 13.58 -1.88 -10.88
N THR A 80 13.88 -1.00 -11.84
CA THR A 80 15.05 -0.09 -11.77
C THR A 80 14.67 1.33 -11.37
N ALA A 81 13.38 1.64 -11.27
CA ALA A 81 12.90 2.99 -10.94
C ALA A 81 12.75 3.16 -9.43
N THR A 82 13.32 4.24 -8.89
CA THR A 82 13.25 4.55 -7.47
C THR A 82 12.29 5.72 -7.24
N HIS A 83 11.38 5.57 -6.28
CA HIS A 83 10.42 6.59 -5.89
C HIS A 83 10.62 6.93 -4.42
N GLN A 84 10.61 8.21 -4.11
CA GLN A 84 10.86 8.72 -2.76
C GLN A 84 9.72 9.65 -2.35
N MET A 85 9.32 9.55 -1.10
CA MET A 85 8.34 10.45 -0.53
C MET A 85 8.73 10.82 0.90
N GLU A 86 8.70 12.11 1.20
CA GLU A 86 8.79 12.59 2.57
C GLU A 86 7.40 12.57 3.18
N SER A 87 7.30 12.04 4.39
CA SER A 87 6.05 12.07 5.14
C SER A 87 6.18 13.06 6.30
N SER A 88 5.11 13.80 6.56
CA SER A 88 5.02 14.66 7.73
C SER A 88 3.93 14.11 8.64
N VAL A 89 4.22 14.01 9.92
CA VAL A 89 3.26 13.50 10.91
C VAL A 89 2.21 14.57 11.18
N GLN A 90 0.94 14.21 10.96
CA GLN A 90 -0.19 15.03 11.35
C GLN A 90 -0.99 14.26 12.40
N ILE A 91 -1.33 14.94 13.49
CA ILE A 91 -1.92 14.29 14.66
C ILE A 91 -3.44 14.33 14.64
N SER A 92 -4.06 15.26 13.91
CA SER A 92 -5.50 15.44 13.91
C SER A 92 -6.22 14.35 13.09
N GLY A 93 -7.31 13.81 13.65
CA GLY A 93 -8.15 12.84 12.95
C GLY A 93 -7.59 11.42 12.86
N LEU A 94 -6.67 11.06 13.75
CA LEU A 94 -5.94 9.79 13.67
C LEU A 94 -6.86 8.56 13.70
N PHE A 95 -7.92 8.56 14.49
CA PHE A 95 -8.76 7.36 14.64
C PHE A 95 -9.57 7.08 13.36
N ASP A 96 -10.18 8.11 12.79
CA ASP A 96 -10.92 7.96 11.53
C ASP A 96 -9.99 7.60 10.39
N MET A 97 -8.82 8.21 10.35
CA MET A 97 -7.82 7.93 9.34
C MET A 97 -7.28 6.51 9.46
N ALA A 98 -7.06 6.01 10.69
CA ALA A 98 -6.57 4.66 10.90
C ALA A 98 -7.54 3.60 10.35
N ALA A 99 -8.83 3.74 10.64
CA ALA A 99 -9.84 2.82 10.12
C ALA A 99 -9.92 2.86 8.59
N ARG A 100 -9.89 4.06 8.03
CA ARG A 100 -9.96 4.26 6.59
C ARG A 100 -8.74 3.69 5.88
N ILE A 101 -7.53 3.95 6.40
CA ILE A 101 -6.33 3.47 5.75
C ILE A 101 -6.21 1.94 5.84
N ASP A 102 -6.65 1.33 6.92
CA ASP A 102 -6.68 -0.13 7.02
C ASP A 102 -7.60 -0.74 5.96
N GLU A 103 -8.75 -0.14 5.72
CA GLU A 103 -9.67 -0.60 4.68
C GLU A 103 -9.07 -0.46 3.29
N ILE A 104 -8.48 0.70 2.98
CA ILE A 104 -7.84 0.94 1.70
C ILE A 104 -6.68 -0.03 1.49
N ALA A 105 -5.86 -0.23 2.51
CA ALA A 105 -4.74 -1.17 2.45
C ALA A 105 -5.21 -2.60 2.21
N ALA A 106 -6.31 -3.01 2.84
CA ALA A 106 -6.89 -4.33 2.62
C ALA A 106 -7.43 -4.49 1.20
N GLN A 107 -8.10 -3.48 0.67
CA GLN A 107 -8.56 -3.48 -0.72
C GLN A 107 -7.40 -3.55 -1.70
N ALA A 108 -6.33 -2.81 -1.45
CA ALA A 108 -5.14 -2.82 -2.27
C ALA A 108 -4.42 -4.18 -2.19
N ALA A 109 -4.34 -4.77 -1.00
CA ALA A 109 -3.74 -6.09 -0.83
C ALA A 109 -4.50 -7.18 -1.60
N ALA A 110 -5.79 -6.98 -1.81
CA ALA A 110 -6.63 -7.87 -2.61
C ALA A 110 -6.60 -7.54 -4.11
N GLY A 111 -6.00 -6.41 -4.49
CA GLY A 111 -6.06 -5.92 -5.87
C GLY A 111 -7.46 -5.43 -6.27
N ALA A 112 -8.28 -5.04 -5.30
CA ALA A 112 -9.69 -4.69 -5.51
C ALA A 112 -9.93 -3.20 -5.73
N ILE A 113 -8.87 -2.40 -5.84
CA ILE A 113 -8.96 -0.96 -6.05
C ILE A 113 -7.89 -0.54 -7.07
N SER A 114 -8.20 0.41 -7.94
CA SER A 114 -7.19 0.94 -8.86
C SER A 114 -6.19 1.82 -8.11
N PRO A 115 -4.93 1.93 -8.59
CA PRO A 115 -3.97 2.84 -7.95
C PRO A 115 -4.46 4.27 -7.85
N GLN A 116 -5.12 4.79 -8.89
CA GLN A 116 -5.65 6.14 -8.89
C GLN A 116 -6.75 6.31 -7.84
N ASP A 117 -7.66 5.33 -7.72
CA ASP A 117 -8.72 5.38 -6.71
C ASP A 117 -8.15 5.27 -5.31
N ALA A 118 -7.11 4.46 -5.11
CA ALA A 118 -6.44 4.34 -3.83
C ALA A 118 -5.80 5.67 -3.40
N VAL A 119 -5.09 6.33 -4.31
CA VAL A 119 -4.47 7.64 -4.05
C VAL A 119 -5.55 8.68 -3.70
N ALA A 120 -6.66 8.69 -4.44
CA ALA A 120 -7.75 9.62 -4.17
C ALA A 120 -8.45 9.36 -2.83
N ALA A 121 -8.48 8.11 -2.36
CA ALA A 121 -9.15 7.73 -1.12
C ALA A 121 -8.29 7.98 0.12
N VAL A 122 -6.98 8.02 -0.02
CA VAL A 122 -6.05 8.31 1.08
C VAL A 122 -6.05 9.83 1.45
#